data_336c28e70c013b11a99dcd1740a125c6
#
_entry.id   336c28e70c013b11a99dcd1740a125c6
#
_cell.length_a   1.000
_cell.length_b   1.000
_cell.length_c   1.000
_cell.angle_alpha   90.00
_cell.angle_beta   90.00
_cell.angle_gamma   90.00
#
_symmetry.space_group_name_H-M   'P 1'
#
loop_
_entity.id
_entity.type
_entity.pdbx_description
1 polymer ?
#
loop_
_entity_poly.entity_id
_entity_poly.type
_entity_poly.pdbx_seq_one_letter_code
_entity_poly.pdbx_strand_id
1 'polypeptide(L)'
;PMALSFRKSVLSAERYESAGVFDVNGDGIPDIVSGGYWYEGPDFKRQHKIGGVTAHDEYYDDFSTIAMDINGDGRLDFVTGGWWGETLRWRENTGVADQDWPMHDIAKTGSIESTRAWDVDGDGDLEIVPNTPGKPLVVYKLIRDANGKGTGKFTTHKLKFSGRENDHQGHGLGFGDITGNGRGDFVLTNGWLEAPENPYEGEWIWHPDFNLGRAPSVPILVVDLNGDGKNELILGEGHGYGLTWWEHNLDATGKRIWTSHAIDPYSSQ
;
A
#
# COMPACT_ATOMS: atom_id res chain seq x y z
N PRO A 1 -9.46 -9.42 30.59
CA PRO A 1 -9.15 -9.27 29.19
C PRO A 1 -10.03 -10.25 28.40
N MET A 2 -10.82 -9.73 27.42
CA MET A 2 -11.54 -10.63 26.49
C MET A 2 -10.48 -11.32 25.62
N ALA A 3 -10.51 -12.66 25.59
CA ALA A 3 -9.69 -13.41 24.64
C ALA A 3 -10.22 -13.17 23.23
N LEU A 4 -9.37 -12.72 22.31
CA LEU A 4 -9.70 -12.67 20.90
C LEU A 4 -9.89 -14.09 20.37
N SER A 5 -10.93 -14.31 19.59
CA SER A 5 -11.14 -15.57 18.88
C SER A 5 -11.28 -15.30 17.38
N PHE A 6 -10.70 -16.16 16.57
CA PHE A 6 -10.74 -16.05 15.11
C PHE A 6 -11.45 -17.26 14.51
N ARG A 7 -12.25 -17.00 13.49
CA ARG A 7 -12.85 -18.03 12.65
C ARG A 7 -12.21 -17.95 11.27
N LYS A 8 -11.56 -19.02 10.83
CA LYS A 8 -11.03 -19.16 9.47
C LYS A 8 -12.14 -19.67 8.53
N SER A 9 -12.31 -18.99 7.40
CA SER A 9 -13.19 -19.44 6.31
C SER A 9 -12.39 -19.45 5.02
N VAL A 10 -12.56 -20.50 4.20
CA VAL A 10 -11.95 -20.59 2.86
C VAL A 10 -13.00 -20.11 1.86
N LEU A 11 -12.68 -19.11 1.06
CA LEU A 11 -13.58 -18.52 0.07
C LEU A 11 -13.45 -19.23 -1.29
N SER A 12 -12.23 -19.49 -1.73
CA SER A 12 -11.97 -20.17 -2.99
C SER A 12 -10.65 -20.96 -2.96
N ALA A 13 -10.36 -21.67 -4.04
CA ALA A 13 -9.09 -22.35 -4.25
C ALA A 13 -8.10 -21.51 -5.10
N GLU A 14 -8.48 -20.31 -5.47
CA GLU A 14 -7.62 -19.38 -6.21
C GLU A 14 -6.42 -18.93 -5.36
N ARG A 15 -5.31 -18.60 -6.02
CA ARG A 15 -4.04 -18.25 -5.38
C ARG A 15 -3.64 -16.80 -5.64
N TYR A 16 -4.63 -15.88 -5.71
CA TYR A 16 -4.35 -14.45 -5.81
C TYR A 16 -3.73 -13.93 -4.52
N GLU A 17 -2.73 -13.08 -4.63
CA GLU A 17 -2.00 -12.57 -3.48
C GLU A 17 -2.66 -11.34 -2.86
N SER A 18 -3.40 -10.57 -3.65
CA SER A 18 -4.07 -9.38 -3.16
C SER A 18 -5.53 -9.59 -2.87
N ALA A 19 -6.03 -8.85 -1.86
CA ALA A 19 -7.44 -8.76 -1.57
C ALA A 19 -7.80 -7.37 -1.03
N GLY A 20 -9.02 -6.92 -1.38
CA GLY A 20 -9.63 -5.71 -0.83
C GLY A 20 -11.00 -6.01 -0.26
N VAL A 21 -11.44 -5.18 0.69
CA VAL A 21 -12.76 -5.29 1.33
C VAL A 21 -13.48 -3.96 1.16
N PHE A 22 -14.54 -3.94 0.37
CA PHE A 22 -15.37 -2.75 0.12
C PHE A 22 -16.73 -3.16 -0.45
N ASP A 23 -17.69 -2.26 -0.41
CA ASP A 23 -19.03 -2.47 -0.99
C ASP A 23 -18.94 -2.32 -2.51
N VAL A 24 -19.02 -3.46 -3.22
CA VAL A 24 -18.90 -3.54 -4.68
C VAL A 24 -20.20 -3.21 -5.40
N ASN A 25 -21.33 -3.65 -4.83
CA ASN A 25 -22.64 -3.59 -5.47
C ASN A 25 -23.53 -2.43 -4.99
N GLY A 26 -23.08 -1.67 -3.97
CA GLY A 26 -23.79 -0.51 -3.42
C GLY A 26 -24.92 -0.89 -2.46
N ASP A 27 -24.89 -2.07 -1.86
CA ASP A 27 -25.93 -2.53 -0.92
C ASP A 27 -25.64 -2.17 0.55
N GLY A 28 -24.49 -1.57 0.82
CA GLY A 28 -24.02 -1.17 2.14
C GLY A 28 -23.38 -2.29 2.95
N ILE A 29 -23.18 -3.46 2.37
CA ILE A 29 -22.52 -4.61 2.99
C ILE A 29 -21.11 -4.75 2.36
N PRO A 30 -20.05 -4.89 3.16
CA PRO A 30 -18.73 -5.13 2.61
C PRO A 30 -18.62 -6.46 1.87
N ASP A 31 -18.05 -6.40 0.66
CA ASP A 31 -17.68 -7.54 -0.18
C ASP A 31 -16.18 -7.77 -0.11
N ILE A 32 -15.72 -8.91 -0.62
CA ILE A 32 -14.28 -9.19 -0.80
C ILE A 32 -13.98 -9.23 -2.30
N VAL A 33 -12.94 -8.48 -2.72
CA VAL A 33 -12.40 -8.53 -4.08
C VAL A 33 -11.01 -9.17 -4.03
N SER A 34 -10.75 -10.15 -4.88
CA SER A 34 -9.44 -10.78 -5.02
C SER A 34 -9.24 -11.27 -6.45
N GLY A 35 -8.21 -10.76 -7.11
CA GLY A 35 -7.85 -11.11 -8.48
C GLY A 35 -8.97 -10.91 -9.49
N GLY A 36 -9.44 -12.01 -10.05
CA GLY A 36 -10.48 -12.03 -11.09
C GLY A 36 -11.91 -12.15 -10.58
N TYR A 37 -12.14 -12.02 -9.27
CA TYR A 37 -13.45 -12.26 -8.66
C TYR A 37 -13.74 -11.29 -7.52
N TRP A 38 -15.06 -11.12 -7.26
CA TRP A 38 -15.52 -10.60 -5.98
C TRP A 38 -16.53 -11.56 -5.35
N TYR A 39 -16.64 -11.50 -4.03
CA TYR A 39 -17.44 -12.38 -3.20
C TYR A 39 -18.42 -11.54 -2.40
N GLU A 40 -19.72 -11.75 -2.65
CA GLU A 40 -20.81 -10.97 -2.07
C GLU A 40 -20.95 -11.23 -0.56
N GLY A 41 -20.92 -10.14 0.22
CA GLY A 41 -21.16 -10.19 1.64
C GLY A 41 -22.62 -10.49 2.01
N PRO A 42 -22.94 -10.84 3.26
CA PRO A 42 -22.03 -10.99 4.40
C PRO A 42 -21.43 -12.41 4.55
N ASP A 43 -21.87 -13.39 3.76
CA ASP A 43 -21.45 -14.79 3.92
C ASP A 43 -20.43 -15.25 2.90
N PHE A 44 -20.14 -14.42 1.88
CA PHE A 44 -19.14 -14.59 0.83
C PHE A 44 -19.26 -15.89 0.02
N LYS A 45 -20.44 -16.47 -0.05
CA LYS A 45 -20.68 -17.73 -0.78
C LYS A 45 -20.95 -17.51 -2.26
N ARG A 46 -21.43 -16.33 -2.62
CA ARG A 46 -21.71 -15.95 -3.99
C ARG A 46 -20.49 -15.27 -4.59
N GLN A 47 -19.92 -15.93 -5.60
CA GLN A 47 -18.76 -15.47 -6.32
C GLN A 47 -19.19 -14.88 -7.67
N HIS A 48 -18.61 -13.75 -8.04
CA HIS A 48 -18.84 -13.07 -9.30
C HIS A 48 -17.52 -12.86 -10.04
N LYS A 49 -17.48 -13.22 -11.32
CA LYS A 49 -16.32 -13.03 -12.15
C LYS A 49 -16.26 -11.58 -12.65
N ILE A 50 -15.06 -10.96 -12.59
CA ILE A 50 -14.78 -9.60 -13.04
C ILE A 50 -13.64 -9.51 -14.07
N GLY A 51 -13.11 -10.65 -14.48
CA GLY A 51 -12.10 -10.74 -15.55
C GLY A 51 -10.93 -11.62 -15.17
N GLY A 52 -10.07 -11.91 -16.16
CA GLY A 52 -8.87 -12.71 -15.94
C GLY A 52 -7.73 -11.91 -15.31
N VAL A 53 -6.84 -12.62 -14.61
CA VAL A 53 -5.53 -12.15 -14.18
C VAL A 53 -4.48 -13.04 -14.82
N THR A 54 -3.40 -12.47 -15.35
CA THR A 54 -2.34 -13.23 -16.01
C THR A 54 -1.56 -14.03 -14.98
N ALA A 55 -1.47 -15.34 -15.18
CA ALA A 55 -0.68 -16.23 -14.33
C ALA A 55 0.76 -16.32 -14.83
N HIS A 56 1.70 -16.40 -13.89
CA HIS A 56 3.12 -16.65 -14.12
C HIS A 56 3.58 -17.73 -13.13
N ASP A 57 3.69 -18.96 -13.60
CA ASP A 57 3.96 -20.14 -12.78
C ASP A 57 2.94 -20.29 -11.63
N GLU A 58 3.36 -20.10 -10.40
CA GLU A 58 2.52 -20.17 -9.21
C GLU A 58 1.95 -18.81 -8.74
N TYR A 59 2.30 -17.73 -9.43
CA TYR A 59 1.89 -16.36 -9.11
C TYR A 59 0.88 -15.83 -10.11
N TYR A 60 0.17 -14.77 -9.71
CA TYR A 60 -0.68 -13.97 -10.57
C TYR A 60 -0.18 -12.52 -10.60
N ASP A 61 -0.31 -11.85 -11.74
CA ASP A 61 0.14 -10.46 -11.93
C ASP A 61 -0.86 -9.45 -11.32
N ASP A 62 -1.05 -9.57 -9.99
CA ASP A 62 -2.05 -8.82 -9.20
C ASP A 62 -1.59 -8.73 -7.73
N PHE A 63 -0.85 -7.67 -7.40
CA PHE A 63 -0.24 -7.48 -6.09
C PHE A 63 -0.87 -6.34 -5.27
N SER A 64 -2.03 -5.83 -5.69
CA SER A 64 -2.81 -4.87 -4.91
C SER A 64 -4.29 -4.86 -5.29
N THR A 65 -5.15 -4.49 -4.34
CA THR A 65 -6.58 -4.24 -4.53
C THR A 65 -6.96 -3.03 -3.69
N ILE A 66 -6.82 -1.83 -4.27
CA ILE A 66 -7.05 -0.56 -3.58
C ILE A 66 -8.33 0.08 -4.09
N ALA A 67 -9.38 0.09 -3.26
CA ALA A 67 -10.68 0.63 -3.62
C ALA A 67 -10.67 2.15 -3.71
N MET A 68 -11.26 2.68 -4.80
CA MET A 68 -11.37 4.12 -5.04
C MET A 68 -12.42 4.37 -6.13
N ASP A 69 -13.28 5.38 -6.00
CA ASP A 69 -14.14 5.85 -7.11
C ASP A 69 -13.28 6.70 -8.07
N ILE A 70 -12.70 6.02 -9.07
CA ILE A 70 -11.68 6.61 -9.95
C ILE A 70 -12.28 7.44 -11.06
N ASN A 71 -13.43 7.01 -11.60
CA ASN A 71 -14.12 7.68 -12.70
C ASN A 71 -15.23 8.65 -12.26
N GLY A 72 -15.53 8.70 -10.95
CA GLY A 72 -16.52 9.61 -10.37
C GLY A 72 -17.97 9.20 -10.60
N ASP A 73 -18.24 7.91 -10.85
CA ASP A 73 -19.58 7.40 -11.12
C ASP A 73 -20.32 6.94 -9.86
N GLY A 74 -19.64 6.96 -8.70
CA GLY A 74 -20.19 6.61 -7.39
C GLY A 74 -20.04 5.13 -7.02
N ARG A 75 -19.43 4.31 -7.87
CA ARG A 75 -19.05 2.94 -7.56
C ARG A 75 -17.57 2.86 -7.25
N LEU A 76 -17.19 1.94 -6.37
CA LEU A 76 -15.78 1.72 -6.08
C LEU A 76 -15.16 0.82 -7.14
N ASP A 77 -14.20 1.38 -7.85
CA ASP A 77 -13.21 0.70 -8.69
C ASP A 77 -12.06 0.19 -7.81
N PHE A 78 -11.04 -0.42 -8.41
CA PHE A 78 -9.81 -0.68 -7.67
C PHE A 78 -8.54 -0.53 -8.50
N VAL A 79 -7.49 -0.04 -7.83
CA VAL A 79 -6.14 0.03 -8.39
C VAL A 79 -5.42 -1.29 -8.14
N THR A 80 -4.75 -1.78 -9.16
CA THR A 80 -3.88 -2.96 -9.12
C THR A 80 -2.63 -2.75 -9.96
N GLY A 81 -1.71 -3.67 -9.85
CA GLY A 81 -0.48 -3.77 -10.63
C GLY A 81 0.25 -5.04 -10.24
N GLY A 82 1.29 -5.38 -10.98
CA GLY A 82 2.03 -6.58 -10.71
C GLY A 82 3.45 -6.53 -11.26
N TRP A 83 4.18 -7.62 -11.03
CA TRP A 83 5.59 -7.70 -11.34
C TRP A 83 5.88 -7.78 -12.85
N TRP A 84 5.13 -8.63 -13.56
CA TRP A 84 5.42 -8.96 -14.97
C TRP A 84 4.78 -7.99 -15.95
N GLY A 85 3.61 -7.44 -15.62
CA GLY A 85 2.93 -6.44 -16.45
C GLY A 85 3.57 -5.06 -16.42
N GLU A 86 4.44 -4.80 -15.45
CA GLU A 86 5.18 -3.56 -15.29
C GLU A 86 4.32 -2.28 -15.42
N THR A 87 3.04 -2.40 -15.07
CA THR A 87 2.04 -1.36 -15.29
C THR A 87 1.15 -1.21 -14.07
N LEU A 88 1.09 0.00 -13.54
CA LEU A 88 0.04 0.42 -12.61
C LEU A 88 -1.24 0.65 -13.39
N ARG A 89 -2.35 0.06 -12.96
CA ARG A 89 -3.64 0.10 -13.65
C ARG A 89 -4.80 0.12 -12.69
N TRP A 90 -5.98 0.37 -13.17
CA TRP A 90 -7.20 0.22 -12.40
C TRP A 90 -8.26 -0.55 -13.16
N ARG A 91 -9.12 -1.22 -12.44
CA ARG A 91 -10.22 -2.01 -12.97
C ARG A 91 -11.53 -1.29 -12.64
N GLU A 92 -12.30 -0.99 -13.69
CA GLU A 92 -13.54 -0.23 -13.61
C GLU A 92 -14.72 -1.12 -13.21
N ASN A 93 -15.38 -0.76 -12.10
CA ASN A 93 -16.61 -1.39 -11.68
C ASN A 93 -17.79 -0.88 -12.53
N THR A 94 -18.23 -1.69 -13.48
CA THR A 94 -19.35 -1.34 -14.36
C THR A 94 -20.72 -1.41 -13.69
N GLY A 95 -20.80 -1.94 -12.46
CA GLY A 95 -22.06 -2.22 -11.77
C GLY A 95 -22.82 -3.43 -12.34
N VAL A 96 -22.23 -4.18 -13.28
CA VAL A 96 -22.84 -5.37 -13.87
C VAL A 96 -22.13 -6.62 -13.34
N ALA A 97 -22.91 -7.51 -12.70
CA ALA A 97 -22.37 -8.75 -12.18
C ALA A 97 -21.99 -9.74 -13.29
N ASP A 98 -20.99 -10.58 -13.02
CA ASP A 98 -20.52 -11.66 -13.91
C ASP A 98 -20.12 -11.17 -15.33
N GLN A 99 -19.59 -9.94 -15.39
CA GLN A 99 -19.06 -9.34 -16.60
C GLN A 99 -17.61 -8.92 -16.35
N ASP A 100 -16.76 -9.06 -17.38
CA ASP A 100 -15.38 -8.59 -17.32
C ASP A 100 -15.35 -7.05 -17.14
N TRP A 101 -14.70 -6.59 -16.09
CA TRP A 101 -14.50 -5.17 -15.81
C TRP A 101 -13.39 -4.61 -16.68
N PRO A 102 -13.58 -3.47 -17.35
CA PRO A 102 -12.54 -2.83 -18.14
C PRO A 102 -11.29 -2.54 -17.32
N MET A 103 -10.13 -2.72 -17.94
CA MET A 103 -8.83 -2.42 -17.35
C MET A 103 -8.24 -1.18 -18.02
N HIS A 104 -7.81 -0.22 -17.22
CA HIS A 104 -7.23 1.05 -17.68
C HIS A 104 -5.82 1.22 -17.13
N ASP A 105 -4.88 1.55 -18.00
CA ASP A 105 -3.50 1.83 -17.58
C ASP A 105 -3.41 3.22 -16.94
N ILE A 106 -2.75 3.30 -15.77
CA ILE A 106 -2.37 4.56 -15.12
C ILE A 106 -0.98 4.96 -15.60
N ALA A 107 0.01 4.07 -15.47
CA ALA A 107 1.39 4.34 -15.85
C ALA A 107 2.20 3.06 -16.07
N LYS A 108 3.21 3.15 -16.94
CA LYS A 108 4.30 2.18 -17.02
C LYS A 108 5.30 2.49 -15.90
N THR A 109 5.47 1.58 -14.97
CA THR A 109 6.23 1.79 -13.72
C THR A 109 7.51 0.97 -13.65
N GLY A 110 7.56 -0.16 -14.31
CA GLY A 110 8.45 -1.28 -14.03
C GLY A 110 7.76 -2.30 -13.11
N SER A 111 8.47 -3.33 -12.73
CA SER A 111 7.95 -4.40 -11.86
C SER A 111 7.46 -3.83 -10.53
N ILE A 112 6.20 -4.13 -10.18
CA ILE A 112 5.56 -3.68 -8.94
C ILE A 112 5.59 -4.83 -7.94
N GLU A 113 6.24 -4.63 -6.79
CA GLU A 113 6.26 -5.57 -5.67
C GLU A 113 4.95 -5.49 -4.86
N SER A 114 4.45 -4.29 -4.67
CA SER A 114 3.17 -4.01 -4.02
C SER A 114 2.76 -2.57 -4.30
N THR A 115 1.50 -2.24 -4.08
CA THR A 115 1.01 -0.85 -4.16
C THR A 115 0.26 -0.52 -2.88
N ARG A 116 0.42 0.72 -2.41
CA ARG A 116 -0.27 1.25 -1.24
C ARG A 116 -0.94 2.57 -1.59
N ALA A 117 -1.89 2.97 -0.74
CA ALA A 117 -2.52 4.27 -0.81
C ALA A 117 -2.37 4.97 0.54
N TRP A 118 -1.90 6.20 0.49
CA TRP A 118 -1.71 7.08 1.65
C TRP A 118 -2.05 8.51 1.28
N ASP A 119 -2.51 9.28 2.24
CA ASP A 119 -2.65 10.74 2.13
C ASP A 119 -1.26 11.37 2.27
N VAL A 120 -0.56 11.52 1.14
CA VAL A 120 0.84 11.95 1.11
C VAL A 120 0.98 13.44 1.30
N ASP A 121 0.02 14.23 0.84
CA ASP A 121 0.07 15.69 0.91
C ASP A 121 -0.84 16.30 2.00
N GLY A 122 -1.56 15.46 2.75
CA GLY A 122 -2.36 15.88 3.90
C GLY A 122 -3.67 16.57 3.53
N ASP A 123 -4.17 16.38 2.30
CA ASP A 123 -5.43 17.00 1.85
C ASP A 123 -6.68 16.15 2.12
N GLY A 124 -6.49 14.93 2.62
CA GLY A 124 -7.53 13.96 2.97
C GLY A 124 -7.89 12.98 1.85
N ASP A 125 -7.39 13.17 0.64
CA ASP A 125 -7.47 12.19 -0.45
C ASP A 125 -6.29 11.20 -0.36
N LEU A 126 -6.47 10.00 -0.91
CA LEU A 126 -5.40 9.01 -0.94
C LEU A 126 -4.66 9.03 -2.28
N GLU A 127 -3.35 9.08 -2.23
CA GLU A 127 -2.47 8.91 -3.36
C GLU A 127 -1.99 7.47 -3.48
N ILE A 128 -1.78 7.03 -4.71
CA ILE A 128 -1.29 5.69 -5.03
C ILE A 128 0.23 5.70 -5.10
N VAL A 129 0.84 4.80 -4.34
CA VAL A 129 2.30 4.67 -4.23
C VAL A 129 2.70 3.21 -4.53
N PRO A 130 3.13 2.91 -5.77
CA PRO A 130 3.66 1.60 -6.10
C PRO A 130 5.08 1.45 -5.58
N ASN A 131 5.39 0.28 -5.00
CA ASN A 131 6.76 -0.12 -4.72
C ASN A 131 7.35 -0.80 -5.96
N THR A 132 8.34 -0.15 -6.57
CA THR A 132 8.96 -0.58 -7.83
C THR A 132 10.46 -0.74 -7.65
N PRO A 133 10.95 -1.95 -7.32
CA PRO A 133 12.37 -2.21 -7.08
C PRO A 133 13.28 -1.67 -8.18
N GLY A 134 14.34 -0.96 -7.81
CA GLY A 134 15.29 -0.33 -8.72
C GLY A 134 14.77 0.88 -9.50
N LYS A 135 13.63 1.44 -9.11
CA LYS A 135 13.03 2.64 -9.73
C LYS A 135 12.84 3.74 -8.69
N PRO A 136 12.68 5.00 -9.13
CA PRO A 136 12.33 6.10 -8.24
C PRO A 136 11.00 5.90 -7.52
N LEU A 137 10.88 6.46 -6.32
CA LEU A 137 9.61 6.61 -5.61
C LEU A 137 8.76 7.66 -6.32
N VAL A 138 7.58 7.24 -6.76
CA VAL A 138 6.63 8.06 -7.50
C VAL A 138 5.27 7.97 -6.84
N VAL A 139 4.59 9.10 -6.74
CA VAL A 139 3.24 9.23 -6.19
C VAL A 139 2.28 9.58 -7.32
N TYR A 140 1.14 8.90 -7.38
CA TYR A 140 0.07 9.15 -8.34
C TYR A 140 -1.16 9.67 -7.62
N LYS A 141 -1.55 10.91 -7.92
CA LYS A 141 -2.72 11.57 -7.35
C LYS A 141 -3.87 11.61 -8.33
N LEU A 142 -5.05 11.14 -7.93
CA LEU A 142 -6.25 11.18 -8.76
C LEU A 142 -6.65 12.62 -9.05
N ILE A 143 -6.85 12.94 -10.33
CA ILE A 143 -7.38 14.24 -10.74
C ILE A 143 -8.88 14.24 -10.51
N ARG A 144 -9.35 15.19 -9.71
CA ARG A 144 -10.79 15.40 -9.47
C ARG A 144 -11.32 16.60 -10.26
N ASP A 145 -12.57 16.53 -10.63
CA ASP A 145 -13.29 17.65 -11.23
C ASP A 145 -13.68 18.73 -10.21
N ALA A 146 -14.34 19.80 -10.66
CA ALA A 146 -14.78 20.89 -9.80
C ALA A 146 -15.82 20.48 -8.71
N ASN A 147 -16.40 19.29 -8.82
CA ASN A 147 -17.34 18.73 -7.85
C ASN A 147 -16.66 17.70 -6.93
N GLY A 148 -15.34 17.53 -7.02
CA GLY A 148 -14.58 16.56 -6.26
C GLY A 148 -14.66 15.12 -6.78
N LYS A 149 -15.25 14.89 -7.97
CA LYS A 149 -15.36 13.55 -8.54
C LYS A 149 -14.11 13.13 -9.28
N GLY A 150 -13.75 11.87 -9.20
CA GLY A 150 -12.67 11.28 -9.99
C GLY A 150 -12.87 11.42 -11.48
N THR A 151 -11.78 11.62 -12.22
CA THR A 151 -11.82 11.82 -13.68
C THR A 151 -11.23 10.65 -14.48
N GLY A 152 -10.84 9.57 -13.80
CA GLY A 152 -10.11 8.45 -14.43
C GLY A 152 -8.65 8.77 -14.77
N LYS A 153 -8.13 9.93 -14.37
CA LYS A 153 -6.78 10.40 -14.70
C LYS A 153 -5.99 10.73 -13.45
N PHE A 154 -4.66 10.59 -13.55
CA PHE A 154 -3.75 10.83 -12.44
C PHE A 154 -2.66 11.84 -12.82
N THR A 155 -2.26 12.67 -11.86
CA THR A 155 -0.98 13.38 -11.91
C THR A 155 0.12 12.47 -11.40
N THR A 156 1.36 12.71 -11.84
CA THR A 156 2.52 11.90 -11.50
C THR A 156 3.57 12.78 -10.83
N HIS A 157 3.98 12.42 -9.61
CA HIS A 157 4.94 13.17 -8.83
C HIS A 157 6.14 12.28 -8.50
N LYS A 158 7.26 12.47 -9.20
CA LYS A 158 8.55 11.86 -8.82
C LYS A 158 9.14 12.68 -7.68
N LEU A 159 9.31 12.07 -6.51
CA LEU A 159 9.81 12.77 -5.33
C LEU A 159 11.30 13.14 -5.49
N LYS A 160 11.68 14.26 -4.90
CA LYS A 160 13.08 14.73 -4.85
C LYS A 160 13.66 14.42 -3.48
N PHE A 161 14.82 13.78 -3.45
CA PHE A 161 15.50 13.45 -2.20
C PHE A 161 16.71 14.33 -1.98
N SER A 162 16.94 14.73 -0.74
CA SER A 162 18.18 15.34 -0.27
C SER A 162 18.99 14.30 0.52
N GLY A 163 20.29 14.21 0.26
CA GLY A 163 21.17 13.24 0.94
C GLY A 163 21.26 11.87 0.30
N ARG A 164 20.45 11.58 -0.69
CA ARG A 164 20.57 10.39 -1.56
C ARG A 164 19.83 10.60 -2.88
N GLU A 165 20.15 9.77 -3.88
CA GLU A 165 19.41 9.73 -5.14
C GLU A 165 18.07 8.99 -4.95
N ASN A 166 17.02 9.44 -5.64
CA ASN A 166 15.75 8.72 -5.75
C ASN A 166 15.79 7.74 -6.93
N ASP A 167 16.60 6.71 -6.80
CA ASP A 167 16.91 5.72 -7.84
C ASP A 167 16.65 4.27 -7.40
N HIS A 168 16.26 4.08 -6.14
CA HIS A 168 16.17 2.75 -5.57
C HIS A 168 14.98 2.62 -4.61
N GLN A 169 14.15 1.63 -4.89
CA GLN A 169 13.21 1.00 -3.98
C GLN A 169 13.47 -0.50 -3.96
N GLY A 170 12.88 -1.21 -3.05
CA GLY A 170 12.97 -2.65 -2.92
C GLY A 170 11.95 -3.10 -1.88
N HIS A 171 12.15 -4.25 -1.29
CA HIS A 171 11.41 -4.62 -0.11
C HIS A 171 11.51 -3.53 0.95
N GLY A 172 10.42 -3.32 1.68
CA GLY A 172 10.31 -2.29 2.70
C GLY A 172 9.87 -0.95 2.15
N LEU A 173 8.60 -0.66 2.33
CA LEU A 173 8.01 0.65 2.10
C LEU A 173 6.92 0.88 3.16
N GLY A 174 7.02 1.97 3.88
CA GLY A 174 6.03 2.43 4.85
C GLY A 174 5.79 3.92 4.75
N PHE A 175 4.73 4.39 5.39
CA PHE A 175 4.39 5.81 5.44
C PHE A 175 3.68 6.13 6.75
N GLY A 176 4.09 7.23 7.39
CA GLY A 176 3.47 7.78 8.59
C GLY A 176 4.38 8.78 9.28
N ASP A 177 3.84 9.54 10.20
CA ASP A 177 4.54 10.64 10.89
C ASP A 177 5.55 10.11 11.92
N ILE A 178 6.83 10.11 11.59
CA ILE A 178 7.94 9.71 12.48
C ILE A 178 8.38 10.87 13.36
N THR A 179 8.26 12.10 12.86
CA THR A 179 8.76 13.29 13.55
C THR A 179 7.79 13.85 14.57
N GLY A 180 6.52 13.53 14.48
CA GLY A 180 5.45 14.12 15.28
C GLY A 180 5.04 15.52 14.80
N ASN A 181 5.34 15.86 13.53
CA ASN A 181 5.06 17.18 12.97
C ASN A 181 3.73 17.26 12.19
N GLY A 182 2.98 16.16 12.15
CA GLY A 182 1.69 16.03 11.46
C GLY A 182 1.79 15.72 9.98
N ARG A 183 2.99 15.52 9.41
CA ARG A 183 3.22 15.09 8.03
C ARG A 183 3.72 13.65 8.01
N GLY A 184 3.24 12.88 7.04
CA GLY A 184 3.70 11.50 6.87
C GLY A 184 5.09 11.46 6.21
N ASP A 185 5.96 10.64 6.77
CA ASP A 185 7.32 10.35 6.31
C ASP A 185 7.35 9.00 5.60
N PHE A 186 8.20 8.81 4.60
CA PHE A 186 8.39 7.50 3.99
C PHE A 186 9.47 6.70 4.72
N VAL A 187 9.16 5.44 5.00
CA VAL A 187 10.12 4.47 5.55
C VAL A 187 10.59 3.56 4.43
N LEU A 188 11.91 3.40 4.32
CA LEU A 188 12.57 2.48 3.40
C LEU A 188 13.39 1.46 4.20
N THR A 189 13.95 0.47 3.52
CA THR A 189 14.73 -0.61 4.16
C THR A 189 15.89 -0.13 5.04
N ASN A 190 16.57 0.93 4.64
CA ASN A 190 17.82 1.37 5.28
C ASN A 190 17.76 2.81 5.82
N GLY A 191 16.58 3.30 6.11
CA GLY A 191 16.35 4.63 6.65
C GLY A 191 14.98 5.16 6.30
N TRP A 192 14.78 6.44 6.50
CA TRP A 192 13.50 7.10 6.26
C TRP A 192 13.70 8.49 5.64
N LEU A 193 12.64 9.00 5.05
CA LEU A 193 12.58 10.27 4.34
C LEU A 193 11.63 11.20 5.07
N GLU A 194 12.16 12.25 5.66
CA GLU A 194 11.38 13.30 6.31
C GLU A 194 10.68 14.16 5.26
N ALA A 195 9.38 14.32 5.43
CA ALA A 195 8.55 15.08 4.51
C ALA A 195 8.83 16.58 4.56
N PRO A 196 9.01 17.23 3.39
CA PRO A 196 9.00 18.69 3.31
C PRO A 196 7.60 19.26 3.55
N GLU A 197 7.49 20.57 3.66
CA GLU A 197 6.19 21.25 3.79
C GLU A 197 5.28 21.03 2.56
N ASN A 198 5.89 21.03 1.35
CA ASN A 198 5.21 20.63 0.11
C ASN A 198 5.86 19.34 -0.41
N PRO A 199 5.18 18.18 -0.33
CA PRO A 199 5.75 16.88 -0.64
C PRO A 199 6.09 16.70 -2.13
N TYR A 200 5.48 17.48 -3.04
CA TYR A 200 5.67 17.34 -4.48
C TYR A 200 6.75 18.29 -5.05
N GLU A 201 7.01 19.39 -4.39
CA GLU A 201 7.97 20.41 -4.84
C GLU A 201 9.24 20.46 -3.99
N GLY A 202 9.12 20.17 -2.69
CA GLY A 202 10.22 20.16 -1.74
C GLY A 202 11.13 18.94 -1.89
N GLU A 203 12.25 18.98 -1.18
CA GLU A 203 13.18 17.86 -1.07
C GLU A 203 12.91 17.08 0.21
N TRP A 204 12.71 15.78 0.09
CA TRP A 204 12.58 14.84 1.19
C TRP A 204 13.95 14.57 1.80
N ILE A 205 14.13 14.80 3.09
CA ILE A 205 15.43 14.69 3.76
C ILE A 205 15.69 13.23 4.13
N TRP A 206 16.81 12.69 3.66
CA TRP A 206 17.21 11.32 3.95
C TRP A 206 17.88 11.17 5.32
N HIS A 207 17.37 10.22 6.12
CA HIS A 207 17.91 9.82 7.41
C HIS A 207 18.31 8.33 7.39
N PRO A 208 19.62 8.00 7.29
CA PRO A 208 20.13 6.63 7.29
C PRO A 208 20.24 6.07 8.71
N ASP A 209 19.17 6.10 9.48
CA ASP A 209 19.20 5.86 10.92
C ASP A 209 19.19 4.38 11.30
N PHE A 210 18.77 3.48 10.39
CA PHE A 210 18.62 2.06 10.62
C PHE A 210 18.85 1.22 9.36
N ASN A 211 18.90 -0.10 9.58
CA ASN A 211 18.79 -1.10 8.51
C ASN A 211 17.84 -2.20 8.99
N LEU A 212 16.69 -2.31 8.33
CA LEU A 212 15.60 -3.21 8.71
C LEU A 212 15.78 -4.65 8.21
N GLY A 213 16.90 -4.96 7.59
CA GLY A 213 17.19 -6.31 7.10
C GLY A 213 17.19 -6.39 5.57
N ARG A 214 17.06 -7.62 5.06
CA ARG A 214 17.21 -7.89 3.63
C ARG A 214 15.94 -7.60 2.83
N ALA A 215 14.79 -7.99 3.37
CA ALA A 215 13.52 -7.96 2.66
C ALA A 215 12.35 -7.62 3.62
N PRO A 216 12.33 -6.41 4.20
CA PRO A 216 11.22 -6.00 5.05
C PRO A 216 9.90 -6.02 4.28
N SER A 217 8.80 -6.23 4.99
CA SER A 217 7.45 -6.25 4.42
C SER A 217 7.04 -4.95 3.73
N VAL A 218 6.06 -5.03 2.84
CA VAL A 218 5.33 -3.88 2.28
C VAL A 218 3.84 -4.06 2.60
N PRO A 219 3.25 -3.25 3.50
CA PRO A 219 3.85 -2.07 4.12
C PRO A 219 4.72 -2.40 5.34
N ILE A 220 5.68 -1.51 5.65
CA ILE A 220 6.13 -1.28 7.01
C ILE A 220 5.05 -0.43 7.66
N LEU A 221 4.45 -0.88 8.76
CA LEU A 221 3.45 -0.11 9.49
C LEU A 221 4.14 0.96 10.33
N VAL A 222 3.60 2.17 10.33
CA VAL A 222 4.06 3.30 11.15
C VAL A 222 2.90 3.69 12.05
N VAL A 223 2.99 3.39 13.35
CA VAL A 223 1.89 3.52 14.29
C VAL A 223 2.39 3.65 15.73
N ASP A 224 1.72 4.45 16.56
CA ASP A 224 1.95 4.49 18.01
C ASP A 224 1.47 3.17 18.65
N LEU A 225 2.38 2.21 18.77
CA LEU A 225 2.10 0.87 19.28
C LEU A 225 2.02 0.82 20.81
N ASN A 226 2.83 1.63 21.48
CA ASN A 226 2.98 1.60 22.93
C ASN A 226 2.16 2.70 23.65
N GLY A 227 1.57 3.64 22.92
CA GLY A 227 0.74 4.72 23.44
C GLY A 227 1.54 5.88 24.04
N ASP A 228 2.80 6.08 23.62
CA ASP A 228 3.66 7.15 24.12
C ASP A 228 3.59 8.46 23.27
N GLY A 229 2.80 8.43 22.20
CA GLY A 229 2.59 9.55 21.29
C GLY A 229 3.64 9.66 20.19
N LYS A 230 4.50 8.66 20.02
CA LYS A 230 5.44 8.53 18.91
C LYS A 230 5.06 7.30 18.10
N ASN A 231 5.33 7.35 16.81
CA ASN A 231 5.05 6.20 15.94
C ASN A 231 6.26 5.27 15.86
N GLU A 232 6.03 3.99 16.14
CA GLU A 232 6.94 2.89 15.93
C GLU A 232 6.81 2.31 14.52
N LEU A 233 7.80 1.45 14.15
CA LEU A 233 7.71 0.65 12.94
C LEU A 233 7.34 -0.79 13.32
N ILE A 234 6.41 -1.41 12.57
CA ILE A 234 6.12 -2.84 12.65
C ILE A 234 6.35 -3.44 11.27
N LEU A 235 7.14 -4.51 11.20
CA LEU A 235 7.47 -5.15 9.94
C LEU A 235 7.71 -6.65 10.11
N GLY A 236 7.40 -7.40 9.06
CA GLY A 236 7.80 -8.78 8.87
C GLY A 236 8.99 -8.89 7.90
N GLU A 237 9.50 -10.10 7.73
CA GLU A 237 10.53 -10.43 6.73
C GLU A 237 9.88 -11.15 5.56
N GLY A 238 9.86 -10.54 4.38
CA GLY A 238 9.13 -11.04 3.20
C GLY A 238 9.71 -12.31 2.58
N HIS A 239 10.98 -12.62 2.85
CA HIS A 239 11.65 -13.84 2.34
C HIS A 239 12.33 -14.63 3.47
N GLY A 240 11.84 -14.52 4.68
CA GLY A 240 12.44 -15.15 5.86
C GLY A 240 11.44 -15.33 6.98
N TYR A 241 11.94 -15.20 8.19
CA TYR A 241 11.16 -15.36 9.41
C TYR A 241 11.27 -14.12 10.28
N GLY A 242 10.24 -13.84 11.03
CA GLY A 242 10.21 -12.85 12.07
C GLY A 242 9.24 -11.71 11.82
N LEU A 243 8.60 -11.32 12.91
CA LEU A 243 7.84 -10.11 13.06
C LEU A 243 8.49 -9.28 14.15
N THR A 244 8.84 -8.05 13.84
CA THR A 244 9.52 -7.13 14.76
C THR A 244 8.81 -5.79 14.82
N TRP A 245 9.03 -5.08 15.92
CA TRP A 245 8.71 -3.66 15.99
C TRP A 245 9.94 -2.87 16.44
N TRP A 246 9.99 -1.60 16.06
CA TRP A 246 11.13 -0.74 16.30
C TRP A 246 10.65 0.56 16.91
N GLU A 247 11.06 0.81 18.14
CA GLU A 247 10.84 2.10 18.81
C GLU A 247 12.00 3.06 18.59
N HIS A 248 11.76 4.34 18.76
CA HIS A 248 12.80 5.34 18.67
C HIS A 248 12.75 6.36 19.81
N ASN A 249 13.91 6.85 20.17
CA ASN A 249 14.07 7.94 21.12
C ASN A 249 15.17 8.90 20.65
N LEU A 250 15.14 10.14 21.12
CA LEU A 250 16.23 11.08 20.90
C LEU A 250 17.28 10.93 21.98
N ASP A 251 18.54 10.87 21.60
CA ASP A 251 19.67 10.93 22.56
C ASP A 251 19.90 12.38 23.04
N ALA A 252 20.88 12.58 23.93
CA ALA A 252 21.23 13.87 24.49
C ALA A 252 21.69 14.90 23.45
N THR A 253 22.03 14.48 22.23
CA THR A 253 22.44 15.35 21.12
C THR A 253 21.30 15.66 20.16
N GLY A 254 20.11 15.08 20.39
CA GLY A 254 18.96 15.18 19.52
C GLY A 254 18.97 14.19 18.35
N LYS A 255 19.90 13.24 18.32
CA LYS A 255 19.95 12.19 17.31
C LYS A 255 18.93 11.10 17.64
N ARG A 256 18.18 10.64 16.61
CA ARG A 256 17.23 9.54 16.73
C ARG A 256 17.97 8.20 16.85
N ILE A 257 17.63 7.44 17.87
CA ILE A 257 18.17 6.09 18.11
C ILE A 257 17.01 5.11 18.04
N TRP A 258 17.18 4.07 17.26
CA TRP A 258 16.19 3.02 17.04
C TRP A 258 16.56 1.74 17.78
N THR A 259 15.57 1.10 18.38
CA THR A 259 15.71 -0.16 19.12
C THR A 259 14.71 -1.17 18.62
N SER A 260 15.17 -2.33 18.19
CA SER A 260 14.31 -3.41 17.70
C SER A 260 13.89 -4.37 18.80
N HIS A 261 12.66 -4.86 18.69
CA HIS A 261 12.05 -5.84 19.58
C HIS A 261 11.40 -6.95 18.76
N ALA A 262 11.60 -8.20 19.15
CA ALA A 262 10.93 -9.33 18.52
C ALA A 262 9.48 -9.45 19.02
N ILE A 263 8.53 -9.55 18.10
CA ILE A 263 7.15 -9.93 18.38
C ILE A 263 7.00 -11.44 18.21
N ASP A 264 7.38 -11.95 17.06
CA ASP A 264 7.41 -13.38 16.74
C ASP A 264 8.63 -13.68 15.86
N PRO A 265 9.66 -14.36 16.39
CA PRO A 265 10.86 -14.64 15.62
C PRO A 265 10.75 -15.88 14.70
N TYR A 266 9.62 -16.60 14.75
CA TYR A 266 9.50 -17.92 14.11
C TYR A 266 8.52 -17.99 12.95
N SER A 267 7.54 -17.07 12.88
CA SER A 267 6.57 -17.07 11.77
C SER A 267 7.18 -16.49 10.51
N SER A 268 6.90 -17.13 9.37
CA SER A 268 7.16 -16.61 8.02
C SER A 268 5.91 -15.93 7.48
N GLN A 269 6.09 -15.04 6.53
CA GLN A 269 5.00 -14.54 5.71
C GLN A 269 4.60 -15.55 4.65
#